data_7cce390a174ef9f911576e4cb5a6394f
#
_entry.id   7cce390a174ef9f911576e4cb5a6394f
#
_cell.length_a   1.000
_cell.length_b   1.000
_cell.length_c   1.000
_cell.angle_alpha   90.00
_cell.angle_beta   90.00
_cell.angle_gamma   90.00
#
_symmetry.space_group_name_H-M   'P 1'
#
loop_
_entity.id
_entity.type
_entity.pdbx_description
1 polymer ?
#
loop_
_entity_poly.entity_id
_entity_poly.type
_entity_poly.pdbx_seq_one_letter_code
_entity_poly.pdbx_strand_id
1 'polypeptide(L)'
;MKRIIFLLLGACLCACGRYGCGVPAGYEPLLDAALAGCPRADSLRQLLRQTPREQREGMAFLIAHMPRGDRDTMRLDLLRENVEYAYRARREYPWTRALPDSVFLNEVLPYAAVDEVRDSWRADFYPRFARRVALCRDIRAAIDSVNRNIAA
;
A
#
# COMPACT_ATOMS: atom_id res chain seq x y z
N MET A 1 -5.92 62.13 5.56
CA MET A 1 -6.75 60.91 5.44
C MET A 1 -5.82 59.74 5.16
N LYS A 2 -5.49 58.94 6.21
CA LYS A 2 -4.60 57.80 6.12
C LYS A 2 -5.42 56.54 5.89
N ARG A 3 -5.27 55.92 4.72
CA ARG A 3 -5.92 54.64 4.39
C ARG A 3 -5.09 53.50 5.01
N ILE A 4 -5.63 52.85 6.03
CA ILE A 4 -5.09 51.68 6.66
C ILE A 4 -5.52 50.47 5.78
N ILE A 5 -4.56 49.91 5.07
CA ILE A 5 -4.75 48.65 4.33
C ILE A 5 -4.54 47.50 5.32
N PHE A 6 -5.62 46.86 5.74
CA PHE A 6 -5.57 45.61 6.48
C PHE A 6 -5.16 44.47 5.51
N LEU A 7 -3.93 44.05 5.55
CA LEU A 7 -3.46 42.80 4.96
C LEU A 7 -3.97 41.64 5.82
N LEU A 8 -5.10 41.06 5.41
CA LEU A 8 -5.53 39.75 5.92
C LEU A 8 -4.56 38.70 5.40
N LEU A 9 -3.50 38.39 6.18
CA LEU A 9 -2.73 37.14 6.04
C LEU A 9 -3.67 36.01 6.43
N GLY A 10 -4.30 35.39 5.45
CA GLY A 10 -4.98 34.12 5.61
C GLY A 10 -3.93 33.04 5.95
N ALA A 11 -3.70 32.80 7.24
CA ALA A 11 -2.97 31.63 7.69
C ALA A 11 -3.80 30.41 7.31
N CYS A 12 -3.49 29.81 6.16
CA CYS A 12 -3.96 28.48 5.81
C CYS A 12 -3.28 27.51 6.80
N LEU A 13 -3.90 27.35 7.97
CA LEU A 13 -3.58 26.26 8.89
C LEU A 13 -3.99 24.97 8.17
N CYS A 14 -3.07 24.42 7.34
CA CYS A 14 -3.14 23.02 7.00
C CYS A 14 -3.12 22.27 8.33
N ALA A 15 -4.28 21.87 8.82
CA ALA A 15 -4.40 20.88 9.86
C ALA A 15 -3.78 19.59 9.31
N CYS A 16 -2.46 19.47 9.41
CA CYS A 16 -1.78 18.20 9.21
C CYS A 16 -2.30 17.28 10.31
N GLY A 17 -3.33 16.51 9.99
CA GLY A 17 -3.89 15.50 10.86
C GLY A 17 -2.80 14.55 11.33
N ARG A 18 -3.16 13.66 12.25
CA ARG A 18 -2.28 12.67 12.89
C ARG A 18 -1.42 11.86 11.91
N TYR A 19 -1.83 11.77 10.65
CA TYR A 19 -1.17 11.01 9.57
C TYR A 19 -0.39 11.89 8.56
N GLY A 20 -0.43 13.21 8.70
CA GLY A 20 0.20 14.14 7.76
C GLY A 20 -0.63 14.39 6.50
N CYS A 21 -0.20 15.34 5.65
CA CYS A 21 -0.88 15.64 4.39
C CYS A 21 -0.83 14.44 3.46
N GLY A 22 -2.00 13.93 3.04
CA GLY A 22 -2.14 12.99 1.94
C GLY A 22 -2.53 11.56 2.30
N VAL A 23 -3.12 11.32 3.46
CA VAL A 23 -3.89 10.08 3.68
C VAL A 23 -5.14 10.15 2.80
N PRO A 24 -5.47 9.07 2.07
CA PRO A 24 -6.66 9.05 1.24
C PRO A 24 -7.92 9.28 2.05
N ALA A 25 -8.87 10.02 1.46
CA ALA A 25 -10.14 10.32 2.10
C ALA A 25 -10.84 9.04 2.58
N GLY A 26 -11.36 9.07 3.81
CA GLY A 26 -12.05 7.92 4.41
C GLY A 26 -11.17 6.93 5.18
N TYR A 27 -9.85 6.95 5.02
CA TYR A 27 -8.97 6.04 5.77
C TYR A 27 -8.63 6.51 7.19
N GLU A 28 -8.70 7.79 7.50
CA GLU A 28 -8.36 8.28 8.84
C GLU A 28 -9.16 7.60 9.97
N PRO A 29 -10.51 7.49 9.90
CA PRO A 29 -11.28 6.79 10.94
C PRO A 29 -10.93 5.30 11.04
N LEU A 30 -10.69 4.64 9.91
CA LEU A 30 -10.31 3.23 9.86
C LEU A 30 -8.96 2.98 10.51
N LEU A 31 -7.99 3.84 10.21
CA LEU A 31 -6.65 3.80 10.79
C LEU A 31 -6.68 4.10 12.29
N ASP A 32 -7.46 5.08 12.74
CA ASP A 32 -7.61 5.38 14.17
C ASP A 32 -8.22 4.20 14.93
N ALA A 33 -9.25 3.58 14.38
CA ALA A 33 -9.86 2.37 14.96
C ALA A 33 -8.87 1.19 14.99
N ALA A 34 -8.17 0.94 13.88
CA ALA A 34 -7.22 -0.16 13.76
C ALA A 34 -6.00 0.00 14.69
N LEU A 35 -5.52 1.23 14.86
CA LEU A 35 -4.33 1.54 15.66
C LEU A 35 -4.65 1.85 17.13
N ALA A 36 -5.92 1.84 17.53
CA ALA A 36 -6.30 1.99 18.92
C ALA A 36 -5.71 0.84 19.76
N GLY A 37 -4.89 1.20 20.77
CA GLY A 37 -4.23 0.22 21.63
C GLY A 37 -3.13 -0.63 20.96
N CYS A 38 -2.74 -0.31 19.73
CA CYS A 38 -1.60 -0.97 19.07
C CYS A 38 -0.28 -0.42 19.63
N PRO A 39 0.61 -1.26 20.19
CA PRO A 39 1.89 -0.83 20.73
C PRO A 39 2.80 -0.13 19.71
N ARG A 40 2.60 -0.45 18.42
CA ARG A 40 3.41 0.05 17.31
C ARG A 40 2.70 1.11 16.46
N ALA A 41 1.61 1.69 16.97
CA ALA A 41 0.80 2.66 16.24
C ALA A 41 1.63 3.80 15.62
N ASP A 42 2.59 4.36 16.36
CA ASP A 42 3.41 5.47 15.87
C ASP A 42 4.39 5.03 14.77
N SER A 43 4.94 3.82 14.85
CA SER A 43 5.80 3.26 13.81
C SER A 43 5.01 3.02 12.51
N LEU A 44 3.78 2.51 12.60
CA LEU A 44 2.90 2.30 11.44
C LEU A 44 2.45 3.64 10.83
N ARG A 45 2.12 4.64 11.65
CA ARG A 45 1.85 6.01 11.17
C ARG A 45 3.06 6.63 10.47
N GLN A 46 4.26 6.41 11.02
CA GLN A 46 5.49 6.89 10.39
C GLN A 46 5.75 6.19 9.05
N LEU A 47 5.56 4.87 8.97
CA LEU A 47 5.65 4.11 7.72
C LEU A 47 4.70 4.69 6.67
N LEU A 48 3.44 4.94 7.02
CA LEU A 48 2.45 5.53 6.12
C LEU A 48 2.87 6.92 5.62
N ARG A 49 3.40 7.79 6.49
CA ARG A 49 3.91 9.12 6.10
C ARG A 49 5.09 9.03 5.14
N GLN A 50 5.97 8.03 5.31
CA GLN A 50 7.14 7.80 4.46
C GLN A 50 6.81 7.11 3.14
N THR A 51 5.62 6.52 3.02
CA THR A 51 5.17 5.85 1.80
C THR A 51 4.95 6.87 0.67
N PRO A 52 5.43 6.61 -0.55
CA PRO A 52 5.18 7.46 -1.72
C PRO A 52 3.69 7.73 -1.91
N ARG A 53 3.35 8.94 -2.37
CA ARG A 53 1.95 9.40 -2.46
C ARG A 53 1.04 8.44 -3.23
N GLU A 54 1.54 7.92 -4.35
CA GLU A 54 0.82 6.99 -5.22
C GLU A 54 0.58 5.60 -4.60
N GLN A 55 1.28 5.27 -3.51
CA GLN A 55 1.20 3.99 -2.81
C GLN A 55 0.49 4.10 -1.45
N ARG A 56 0.17 5.32 -1.00
CA ARG A 56 -0.38 5.55 0.34
C ARG A 56 -1.72 4.89 0.57
N GLU A 57 -2.56 4.82 -0.46
CA GLU A 57 -3.85 4.14 -0.34
C GLU A 57 -3.66 2.66 -0.02
N GLY A 58 -2.78 1.97 -0.73
CA GLY A 58 -2.48 0.57 -0.45
C GLY A 58 -1.87 0.36 0.93
N MET A 59 -0.94 1.22 1.35
CA MET A 59 -0.38 1.14 2.69
C MET A 59 -1.43 1.39 3.77
N ALA A 60 -2.29 2.39 3.59
CA ALA A 60 -3.40 2.69 4.50
C ALA A 60 -4.39 1.52 4.58
N PHE A 61 -4.73 0.94 3.43
CA PHE A 61 -5.59 -0.24 3.34
C PHE A 61 -5.02 -1.41 4.13
N LEU A 62 -3.74 -1.76 3.92
CA LEU A 62 -3.10 -2.86 4.65
C LEU A 62 -3.11 -2.61 6.16
N ILE A 63 -2.69 -1.43 6.64
CA ILE A 63 -2.66 -1.12 8.06
C ILE A 63 -4.07 -1.18 8.69
N ALA A 64 -5.08 -0.68 7.98
CA ALA A 64 -6.45 -0.66 8.47
C ALA A 64 -7.06 -2.06 8.59
N HIS A 65 -6.76 -2.95 7.64
CA HIS A 65 -7.44 -4.23 7.49
C HIS A 65 -6.64 -5.46 7.93
N MET A 66 -5.31 -5.33 8.15
CA MET A 66 -4.52 -6.47 8.63
C MET A 66 -4.96 -6.94 10.02
N PRO A 67 -4.79 -8.25 10.33
CA PRO A 67 -5.05 -8.79 11.66
C PRO A 67 -4.28 -8.05 12.76
N ARG A 68 -4.85 -7.98 13.97
CA ARG A 68 -4.21 -7.32 15.11
C ARG A 68 -2.82 -7.88 15.40
N GLY A 69 -2.67 -9.21 15.39
CA GLY A 69 -1.37 -9.85 15.62
C GLY A 69 -0.31 -9.39 14.63
N ASP A 70 -0.67 -9.24 13.36
CA ASP A 70 0.25 -8.74 12.33
C ASP A 70 0.59 -7.27 12.54
N ARG A 71 -0.38 -6.43 12.96
CA ARG A 71 -0.09 -5.02 13.33
C ARG A 71 0.92 -4.91 14.46
N ASP A 72 0.84 -5.82 15.44
CA ASP A 72 1.68 -5.77 16.62
C ASP A 72 3.10 -6.31 16.35
N THR A 73 3.28 -7.22 15.38
CA THR A 73 4.54 -7.97 15.22
C THR A 73 5.20 -7.85 13.85
N MET A 74 4.46 -7.55 12.78
CA MET A 74 4.98 -7.58 11.42
C MET A 74 6.15 -6.62 11.20
N ARG A 75 7.14 -7.04 10.44
CA ARG A 75 8.27 -6.22 10.02
C ARG A 75 7.80 -5.10 9.07
N LEU A 76 8.20 -3.87 9.36
CA LEU A 76 7.80 -2.69 8.58
C LEU A 76 8.44 -2.65 7.19
N ASP A 77 9.64 -3.20 7.06
CA ASP A 77 10.31 -3.36 5.78
C ASP A 77 9.57 -4.34 4.87
N LEU A 78 9.02 -5.42 5.42
CA LEU A 78 8.19 -6.35 4.67
C LEU A 78 6.92 -5.68 4.12
N LEU A 79 6.22 -4.87 4.93
CA LEU A 79 5.06 -4.12 4.44
C LEU A 79 5.43 -3.14 3.33
N ARG A 80 6.55 -2.42 3.48
CA ARG A 80 7.04 -1.50 2.45
C ARG A 80 7.35 -2.23 1.16
N GLU A 81 8.12 -3.30 1.24
CA GLU A 81 8.49 -4.15 0.11
C GLU A 81 7.25 -4.69 -0.60
N ASN A 82 6.29 -5.23 0.15
CA ASN A 82 5.06 -5.78 -0.41
C ASN A 82 4.28 -4.73 -1.23
N VAL A 83 4.10 -3.52 -0.66
CA VAL A 83 3.41 -2.43 -1.34
C VAL A 83 4.18 -2.01 -2.60
N GLU A 84 5.51 -1.86 -2.51
CA GLU A 84 6.35 -1.48 -3.63
C GLU A 84 6.23 -2.46 -4.80
N TYR A 85 6.36 -3.76 -4.56
CA TYR A 85 6.23 -4.79 -5.61
C TYR A 85 4.82 -4.87 -6.19
N ALA A 86 3.76 -4.75 -5.37
CA ALA A 86 2.39 -4.76 -5.86
C ALA A 86 2.12 -3.57 -6.80
N TYR A 87 2.50 -2.37 -6.40
CA TYR A 87 2.35 -1.17 -7.24
C TYR A 87 3.28 -1.17 -8.45
N ARG A 88 4.47 -1.75 -8.32
CA ARG A 88 5.38 -1.96 -9.45
C ARG A 88 4.73 -2.87 -10.49
N ALA A 89 4.20 -4.03 -10.11
CA ALA A 89 3.49 -4.92 -11.01
C ALA A 89 2.30 -4.23 -11.69
N ARG A 90 1.55 -3.41 -10.96
CA ARG A 90 0.44 -2.62 -11.51
C ARG A 90 0.89 -1.64 -12.59
N ARG A 91 2.07 -1.04 -12.44
CA ARG A 91 2.62 -0.10 -13.45
C ARG A 91 3.21 -0.82 -14.66
N GLU A 92 3.89 -1.93 -14.46
CA GLU A 92 4.67 -2.59 -15.51
C GLU A 92 3.81 -3.40 -16.47
N TYR A 93 2.70 -4.00 -16.00
CA TYR A 93 1.89 -4.87 -16.86
C TYR A 93 0.61 -4.16 -17.33
N PRO A 94 0.37 -4.07 -18.67
CA PRO A 94 -0.79 -3.37 -19.22
C PRO A 94 -2.13 -3.90 -18.70
N TRP A 95 -2.26 -5.21 -18.54
CA TRP A 95 -3.48 -5.85 -18.05
C TRP A 95 -3.76 -5.61 -16.57
N THR A 96 -2.74 -5.33 -15.76
CA THR A 96 -2.92 -4.99 -14.34
C THR A 96 -3.42 -3.56 -14.14
N ARG A 97 -3.14 -2.65 -15.09
CA ARG A 97 -3.65 -1.27 -15.04
C ARG A 97 -5.16 -1.20 -15.20
N ALA A 98 -5.75 -2.19 -15.89
CA ALA A 98 -7.19 -2.27 -16.12
C ALA A 98 -7.95 -2.86 -14.92
N LEU A 99 -7.26 -3.38 -13.90
CA LEU A 99 -7.91 -3.90 -12.71
C LEU A 99 -8.59 -2.77 -11.92
N PRO A 100 -9.86 -2.96 -11.50
CA PRO A 100 -10.51 -2.04 -10.56
C PRO A 100 -9.68 -1.91 -9.27
N ASP A 101 -9.69 -0.73 -8.65
CA ASP A 101 -8.95 -0.48 -7.40
C ASP A 101 -9.36 -1.45 -6.29
N SER A 102 -10.65 -1.79 -6.18
CA SER A 102 -11.14 -2.77 -5.22
C SER A 102 -10.51 -4.16 -5.41
N VAL A 103 -10.36 -4.61 -6.65
CA VAL A 103 -9.71 -5.89 -6.97
C VAL A 103 -8.21 -5.81 -6.64
N PHE A 104 -7.56 -4.72 -7.01
CA PHE A 104 -6.15 -4.53 -6.68
C PHE A 104 -5.89 -4.56 -5.18
N LEU A 105 -6.68 -3.84 -4.39
CA LEU A 105 -6.51 -3.74 -2.94
C LEU A 105 -6.80 -5.07 -2.23
N ASN A 106 -7.81 -5.82 -2.67
CA ASN A 106 -8.21 -7.03 -1.96
C ASN A 106 -7.53 -8.32 -2.45
N GLU A 107 -7.13 -8.39 -3.74
CA GLU A 107 -6.64 -9.63 -4.33
C GLU A 107 -5.14 -9.58 -4.70
N VAL A 108 -4.62 -8.38 -5.03
CA VAL A 108 -3.23 -8.24 -5.47
C VAL A 108 -2.32 -7.73 -4.37
N LEU A 109 -2.79 -6.78 -3.57
CA LEU A 109 -1.99 -6.11 -2.57
C LEU A 109 -1.73 -6.92 -1.27
N PRO A 110 -2.59 -7.84 -0.81
CA PRO A 110 -2.34 -8.58 0.43
C PRO A 110 -0.95 -9.22 0.47
N TYR A 111 -0.31 -9.16 1.64
CA TYR A 111 1.06 -9.64 1.84
C TYR A 111 1.14 -11.15 2.08
N ALA A 112 0.05 -11.77 2.53
CA ALA A 112 -0.07 -13.19 2.77
C ALA A 112 -1.56 -13.60 2.82
N ALA A 113 -1.84 -14.87 2.56
CA ALA A 113 -3.10 -15.49 2.93
C ALA A 113 -3.13 -15.83 4.45
N VAL A 114 -4.28 -16.30 4.96
CA VAL A 114 -4.48 -16.49 6.41
C VAL A 114 -3.43 -17.41 7.04
N ASP A 115 -3.11 -18.52 6.36
CA ASP A 115 -2.22 -19.56 6.87
C ASP A 115 -0.80 -19.50 6.32
N GLU A 116 -0.45 -18.44 5.59
CA GLU A 116 0.88 -18.28 5.01
C GLU A 116 1.87 -17.61 5.97
N VAL A 117 3.14 -17.98 5.84
CA VAL A 117 4.24 -17.31 6.52
C VAL A 117 4.38 -15.88 6.00
N ARG A 118 4.63 -14.92 6.92
CA ARG A 118 4.86 -13.51 6.57
C ARG A 118 6.33 -13.32 6.20
N ASP A 119 6.65 -13.50 4.93
CA ASP A 119 8.00 -13.39 4.39
C ASP A 119 8.08 -12.51 3.11
N SER A 120 9.28 -12.36 2.57
CA SER A 120 9.57 -11.55 1.39
C SER A 120 9.35 -12.32 0.07
N TRP A 121 8.28 -13.11 -0.03
CA TRP A 121 8.01 -13.94 -1.19
C TRP A 121 7.99 -13.16 -2.51
N ARG A 122 7.54 -11.90 -2.52
CA ARG A 122 7.52 -11.07 -3.73
C ARG A 122 8.93 -10.74 -4.24
N ALA A 123 9.86 -10.45 -3.33
CA ALA A 123 11.25 -10.18 -3.70
C ALA A 123 11.92 -11.41 -4.32
N ASP A 124 11.54 -12.61 -3.87
CA ASP A 124 12.05 -13.87 -4.44
C ASP A 124 11.39 -14.21 -5.79
N PHE A 125 10.06 -14.12 -5.87
CA PHE A 125 9.30 -14.50 -7.07
C PHE A 125 9.43 -13.49 -8.21
N TYR A 126 9.46 -12.19 -7.89
CA TYR A 126 9.47 -11.14 -8.91
C TYR A 126 10.63 -11.31 -9.93
N PRO A 127 11.89 -11.41 -9.53
CA PRO A 127 12.99 -11.57 -10.49
C PRO A 127 12.90 -12.87 -11.31
N ARG A 128 12.31 -13.93 -10.74
CA ARG A 128 12.14 -15.21 -11.44
C ARG A 128 11.11 -15.14 -12.56
N PHE A 129 10.01 -14.44 -12.34
CA PHE A 129 8.83 -14.52 -13.21
C PHE A 129 8.51 -13.23 -13.98
N ALA A 130 9.00 -12.06 -13.55
CA ALA A 130 8.64 -10.77 -14.12
C ALA A 130 8.79 -10.72 -15.66
N ARG A 131 9.91 -11.23 -16.18
CA ARG A 131 10.16 -11.25 -17.63
C ARG A 131 9.15 -12.11 -18.39
N ARG A 132 8.74 -13.25 -17.84
CA ARG A 132 7.74 -14.14 -18.45
C ARG A 132 6.35 -13.54 -18.39
N VAL A 133 5.99 -12.98 -17.24
CA VAL A 133 4.70 -12.33 -17.02
C VAL A 133 4.54 -11.12 -17.94
N ALA A 134 5.61 -10.37 -18.18
CA ALA A 134 5.60 -9.22 -19.10
C ALA A 134 5.28 -9.59 -20.56
N LEU A 135 5.51 -10.84 -20.97
CA LEU A 135 5.19 -11.34 -22.31
C LEU A 135 3.75 -11.88 -22.42
N CYS A 136 3.03 -11.99 -21.30
CA CYS A 136 1.68 -12.51 -21.28
C CYS A 136 0.68 -11.40 -21.63
N ARG A 137 -0.33 -11.73 -22.44
CA ARG A 137 -1.37 -10.80 -22.88
C ARG A 137 -2.43 -10.50 -21.83
N ASP A 138 -2.62 -11.41 -20.89
CA ASP A 138 -3.65 -11.34 -19.86
C ASP A 138 -3.23 -12.14 -18.62
N ILE A 139 -4.03 -12.02 -17.54
CA ILE A 139 -3.76 -12.67 -16.26
C ILE A 139 -3.80 -14.20 -16.36
N ARG A 140 -4.67 -14.79 -17.17
CA ARG A 140 -4.76 -16.25 -17.33
C ARG A 140 -3.48 -16.80 -17.92
N ALA A 141 -2.99 -16.19 -19.00
CA ALA A 141 -1.73 -16.56 -19.62
C ALA A 141 -0.54 -16.41 -18.64
N ALA A 142 -0.58 -15.39 -17.77
CA ALA A 142 0.45 -15.20 -16.74
C ALA A 142 0.41 -16.32 -15.70
N ILE A 143 -0.76 -16.66 -15.16
CA ILE A 143 -0.93 -17.76 -14.19
C ILE A 143 -0.46 -19.09 -14.79
N ASP A 144 -0.90 -19.43 -16.01
CA ASP A 144 -0.50 -20.67 -16.69
C ASP A 144 1.00 -20.74 -16.94
N SER A 145 1.62 -19.60 -17.27
CA SER A 145 3.06 -19.52 -17.49
C SER A 145 3.85 -19.73 -16.19
N VAL A 146 3.42 -19.15 -15.09
CA VAL A 146 4.06 -19.30 -13.77
C VAL A 146 3.90 -20.73 -13.26
N ASN A 147 2.68 -21.28 -13.29
CA ASN A 147 2.40 -22.63 -12.78
C ASN A 147 3.22 -23.72 -13.50
N ARG A 148 3.35 -23.62 -14.83
CA ARG A 148 4.20 -24.58 -15.58
C ARG A 148 5.67 -24.52 -15.19
N ASN A 149 6.16 -23.43 -14.63
CA ASN A 149 7.55 -23.27 -14.24
C ASN A 149 7.81 -23.54 -12.76
N ILE A 150 6.77 -23.57 -11.93
CA ILE A 150 6.88 -24.03 -10.53
C ILE A 150 6.87 -25.57 -10.47
N ALA A 151 6.14 -26.21 -11.41
CA ALA A 151 6.00 -27.67 -11.49
C ALA A 151 7.17 -28.37 -12.19
N ALA A 152 8.10 -27.63 -12.79
CA ALA A 152 9.27 -28.16 -13.49
C ALA A 152 10.54 -28.07 -12.64
#